data_73f656952014300003a82c1eda2d1217
#
_entry.id   73f656952014300003a82c1eda2d1217
#
_cell.length_a   1.000
_cell.length_b   1.000
_cell.length_c   1.000
_cell.angle_alpha   90.00
_cell.angle_beta   90.00
_cell.angle_gamma   90.00
#
_symmetry.space_group_name_H-M   'P 1'
#
loop_
_entity.id
_entity.type
_entity.pdbx_description
1 polymer ?
#
loop_
_entity_poly.entity_id
_entity_poly.type
_entity_poly.pdbx_seq_one_letter_code
_entity_poly.pdbx_strand_id
1 'polypeptide(L)'
;MEEIDLRELFSFFKNKIFVFFVIFIGVCLLGCLYAFFIQKPMYNSYTKVILSGENTITQTELTLNKNLVDTYAEIVKSRKVLDQVIEELSLDKTYDELVKQLSVTAINNTEIIKITASDENPVVAKNIANVTASYFIKEVSKQYKMNNVNVLDEAILNEKPYNINIPKQLIIYMMIGFIVSFGILFVIYYFDRSVKSVEQVEQKIKLPILGSVQEIGRGKKK
;
A
#
# COMPACT_ATOMS: atom_id res chain seq x y z
N MET A 1 10.50 -3.39 -41.20
CA MET A 1 10.20 -2.94 -39.81
C MET A 1 10.14 -1.42 -39.88
N GLU A 2 9.00 -0.82 -39.60
CA GLU A 2 8.92 0.65 -39.55
C GLU A 2 9.72 1.09 -38.31
N GLU A 3 10.82 1.80 -38.55
CA GLU A 3 11.59 2.40 -37.46
C GLU A 3 10.74 3.51 -36.84
N ILE A 4 10.48 3.45 -35.54
CA ILE A 4 9.74 4.50 -34.83
C ILE A 4 10.66 5.72 -34.75
N ASP A 5 10.35 6.79 -35.49
CA ASP A 5 11.08 8.05 -35.39
C ASP A 5 10.70 8.76 -34.07
N LEU A 6 11.66 8.85 -33.17
CA LEU A 6 11.50 9.51 -31.87
C LEU A 6 11.11 11.00 -31.98
N ARG A 7 11.50 11.68 -33.07
CA ARG A 7 11.12 13.08 -33.32
C ARG A 7 9.64 13.20 -33.67
N GLU A 8 9.13 12.28 -34.48
CA GLU A 8 7.70 12.24 -34.82
C GLU A 8 6.85 11.90 -33.60
N LEU A 9 7.28 10.91 -32.81
CA LEU A 9 6.63 10.58 -31.53
C LEU A 9 6.53 11.82 -30.64
N PHE A 10 7.64 12.54 -30.43
CA PHE A 10 7.66 13.72 -29.57
C PHE A 10 6.75 14.85 -30.09
N SER A 11 6.75 15.06 -31.42
CA SER A 11 5.87 16.04 -32.06
C SER A 11 4.40 15.68 -31.89
N PHE A 12 4.05 14.38 -31.99
CA PHE A 12 2.70 13.89 -31.79
C PHE A 12 2.24 14.15 -30.34
N PHE A 13 3.10 13.82 -29.35
CA PHE A 13 2.80 14.09 -27.94
C PHE A 13 2.57 15.56 -27.67
N LYS A 14 3.41 16.44 -28.24
CA LYS A 14 3.24 17.90 -28.12
C LYS A 14 1.91 18.37 -28.68
N ASN A 15 1.49 17.86 -29.82
CA ASN A 15 0.22 18.23 -30.45
C ASN A 15 -1.01 17.68 -29.70
N LYS A 16 -0.87 16.55 -29.01
CA LYS A 16 -1.93 15.88 -28.26
C LYS A 16 -1.83 16.08 -26.74
N ILE A 17 -1.03 17.06 -26.30
CA ILE A 17 -0.79 17.29 -24.86
C ILE A 17 -2.09 17.57 -24.08
N PHE A 18 -3.06 18.20 -24.71
CA PHE A 18 -4.38 18.41 -24.10
C PHE A 18 -5.08 17.09 -23.79
N VAL A 19 -5.04 16.11 -24.70
CA VAL A 19 -5.59 14.78 -24.49
C VAL A 19 -4.86 14.05 -23.37
N PHE A 20 -3.54 14.20 -23.31
CA PHE A 20 -2.75 13.69 -22.20
C PHE A 20 -3.26 14.18 -20.84
N PHE A 21 -3.42 15.51 -20.70
CA PHE A 21 -3.89 16.10 -19.45
C PHE A 21 -5.31 15.70 -19.08
N VAL A 22 -6.21 15.57 -20.06
CA VAL A 22 -7.59 15.12 -19.82
C VAL A 22 -7.61 13.71 -19.26
N ILE A 23 -6.85 12.79 -19.85
CA ILE A 23 -6.74 11.40 -19.36
C ILE A 23 -6.08 11.37 -17.98
N PHE A 24 -4.97 12.09 -17.82
CA PHE A 24 -4.22 12.17 -16.57
C PHE A 24 -5.10 12.65 -15.41
N ILE A 25 -5.81 13.77 -15.60
CA ILE A 25 -6.73 14.31 -14.58
C ILE A 25 -7.86 13.33 -14.31
N GLY A 26 -8.41 12.70 -15.35
CA GLY A 26 -9.47 11.68 -15.22
C GLY A 26 -9.04 10.52 -14.33
N VAL A 27 -7.85 9.98 -14.54
CA VAL A 27 -7.30 8.87 -13.73
C VAL A 27 -7.04 9.34 -12.28
N CYS A 28 -6.49 10.54 -12.09
CA CYS A 28 -6.28 11.09 -10.75
C CYS A 28 -7.60 11.30 -10.00
N LEU A 29 -8.64 11.80 -10.66
CA LEU A 29 -9.97 11.96 -10.06
C LEU A 29 -10.58 10.61 -9.68
N LEU A 30 -10.51 9.61 -10.54
CA LEU A 30 -10.98 8.25 -10.23
C LEU A 30 -10.22 7.65 -9.04
N GLY A 31 -8.91 7.85 -8.97
CA GLY A 31 -8.10 7.43 -7.83
C GLY A 31 -8.51 8.12 -6.52
N CYS A 32 -8.75 9.42 -6.56
CA CYS A 32 -9.25 10.17 -5.41
C CYS A 32 -10.64 9.69 -4.96
N LEU A 33 -11.57 9.48 -5.90
CA LEU A 33 -12.89 8.93 -5.60
C LEU A 33 -12.80 7.56 -4.94
N TYR A 34 -11.94 6.68 -5.45
CA TYR A 34 -11.69 5.38 -4.84
C TYR A 34 -11.18 5.51 -3.40
N ALA A 35 -10.21 6.40 -3.15
CA ALA A 35 -9.64 6.60 -1.82
C ALA A 35 -10.66 7.14 -0.81
N PHE A 36 -11.57 8.01 -1.24
CA PHE A 36 -12.56 8.62 -0.34
C PHE A 36 -13.80 7.76 -0.11
N PHE A 37 -14.25 7.00 -1.12
CA PHE A 37 -15.55 6.30 -1.04
C PHE A 37 -15.43 4.80 -0.79
N ILE A 38 -14.31 4.18 -1.17
CA ILE A 38 -14.17 2.71 -1.12
C ILE A 38 -13.21 2.28 -0.02
N GLN A 39 -12.16 3.06 0.24
CA GLN A 39 -11.16 2.68 1.21
C GLN A 39 -11.63 2.90 2.63
N LYS A 40 -11.84 1.81 3.38
CA LYS A 40 -12.16 1.88 4.81
C LYS A 40 -10.96 2.34 5.63
N PRO A 41 -11.14 3.28 6.56
CA PRO A 41 -10.07 3.66 7.48
C PRO A 41 -9.74 2.48 8.41
N MET A 42 -8.46 2.22 8.61
CA MET A 42 -7.95 1.20 9.53
C MET A 42 -7.06 1.87 10.57
N TYR A 43 -7.28 1.54 11.83
CA TYR A 43 -6.57 2.11 12.97
C TYR A 43 -5.68 1.05 13.61
N ASN A 44 -4.46 1.44 13.97
CA ASN A 44 -3.51 0.59 14.68
C ASN A 44 -3.39 1.03 16.13
N SER A 45 -3.46 0.07 17.03
CA SER A 45 -3.04 0.27 18.40
C SER A 45 -2.06 -0.83 18.79
N TYR A 46 -1.13 -0.55 19.68
CA TYR A 46 -0.14 -1.53 20.08
C TYR A 46 0.15 -1.48 21.58
N THR A 47 0.42 -2.65 22.12
CA THR A 47 0.96 -2.83 23.47
C THR A 47 2.37 -3.40 23.39
N LYS A 48 3.20 -3.08 24.39
CA LYS A 48 4.53 -3.65 24.52
C LYS A 48 4.58 -4.53 25.75
N VAL A 49 5.13 -5.72 25.57
CA VAL A 49 5.34 -6.70 26.64
C VAL A 49 6.84 -6.95 26.75
N ILE A 50 7.36 -6.88 27.98
CA ILE A 50 8.74 -7.19 28.28
C ILE A 50 8.83 -8.59 28.89
N LEU A 51 9.84 -9.33 28.44
CA LEU A 51 10.20 -10.65 28.92
C LEU A 51 11.49 -10.48 29.74
N SER A 52 11.36 -10.19 31.04
CA SER A 52 12.54 -9.99 31.89
C SER A 52 13.15 -11.33 32.29
N GLY A 53 14.33 -11.66 31.77
CA GLY A 53 15.12 -12.77 32.27
C GLY A 53 15.67 -12.46 33.68
N GLU A 54 15.66 -13.44 34.58
CA GLU A 54 16.16 -13.28 35.95
C GLU A 54 17.71 -13.27 36.04
N ASN A 55 18.41 -13.49 34.92
CA ASN A 55 19.87 -13.62 34.90
C ASN A 55 20.55 -12.75 33.83
N THR A 56 21.75 -12.26 34.15
CA THR A 56 22.63 -11.47 33.31
C THR A 56 22.78 -12.00 31.89
N ILE A 57 22.46 -11.16 30.93
CA ILE A 57 22.44 -11.45 29.49
C ILE A 57 23.86 -11.79 29.01
N THR A 58 24.07 -13.02 28.61
CA THR A 58 25.29 -13.46 27.88
C THR A 58 25.06 -13.29 26.38
N GLN A 59 26.10 -12.97 25.60
CA GLN A 59 25.99 -12.78 24.13
C GLN A 59 25.39 -13.99 23.37
N THR A 60 25.51 -15.19 23.95
CA THR A 60 24.91 -16.41 23.43
C THR A 60 23.39 -16.43 23.53
N GLU A 61 22.83 -15.75 24.53
CA GLU A 61 21.36 -15.61 24.73
C GLU A 61 20.72 -14.65 23.77
N LEU A 62 21.46 -13.66 23.24
CA LEU A 62 20.93 -12.73 22.20
C LEU A 62 20.57 -13.45 20.89
N THR A 63 21.26 -14.53 20.55
CA THR A 63 20.95 -15.33 19.35
C THR A 63 19.78 -16.29 19.62
N LEU A 64 19.66 -16.80 20.84
CA LEU A 64 18.52 -17.58 21.31
C LEU A 64 17.23 -16.73 21.37
N ASN A 65 17.35 -15.45 21.72
CA ASN A 65 16.22 -14.53 21.85
C ASN A 65 15.50 -14.25 20.52
N LYS A 66 16.14 -14.31 19.36
CA LYS A 66 15.45 -14.24 18.06
C LYS A 66 14.48 -15.40 17.83
N ASN A 67 14.90 -16.61 18.16
CA ASN A 67 14.06 -17.80 18.04
C ASN A 67 12.91 -17.78 19.06
N LEU A 68 13.10 -17.13 20.21
CA LEU A 68 12.07 -16.98 21.23
C LEU A 68 10.97 -16.01 20.77
N VAL A 69 11.31 -14.93 20.06
CA VAL A 69 10.31 -13.99 19.56
C VAL A 69 9.35 -14.64 18.57
N ASP A 70 9.86 -15.47 17.66
CA ASP A 70 9.02 -16.21 16.73
C ASP A 70 8.09 -17.18 17.48
N THR A 71 8.64 -17.87 18.51
CA THR A 71 7.84 -18.73 19.38
C THR A 71 6.75 -17.97 20.13
N TYR A 72 7.06 -16.80 20.67
CA TYR A 72 6.08 -15.95 21.36
C TYR A 72 5.05 -15.36 20.40
N ALA A 73 5.46 -15.03 19.18
CA ALA A 73 4.53 -14.58 18.15
C ALA A 73 3.50 -15.68 17.81
N GLU A 74 3.93 -16.93 17.75
CA GLU A 74 3.03 -18.08 17.54
C GLU A 74 2.11 -18.31 18.76
N ILE A 75 2.60 -18.12 19.98
CA ILE A 75 1.75 -18.21 21.17
C ILE A 75 0.69 -17.12 21.18
N VAL A 76 1.05 -15.87 20.89
CA VAL A 76 0.11 -14.74 20.77
C VAL A 76 -0.98 -15.04 19.75
N LYS A 77 -0.61 -15.63 18.62
CA LYS A 77 -1.54 -15.98 17.53
C LYS A 77 -2.24 -17.31 17.71
N SER A 78 -1.98 -18.03 18.81
CA SER A 78 -2.62 -19.34 19.04
C SER A 78 -4.13 -19.20 19.25
N ARG A 79 -4.89 -20.23 18.83
CA ARG A 79 -6.34 -20.30 19.10
C ARG A 79 -6.66 -20.12 20.57
N LYS A 80 -5.81 -20.68 21.44
CA LYS A 80 -5.97 -20.63 22.89
C LYS A 80 -5.98 -19.22 23.47
N VAL A 81 -5.23 -18.30 22.85
CA VAL A 81 -5.21 -16.89 23.22
C VAL A 81 -6.33 -16.13 22.50
N LEU A 82 -6.44 -16.30 21.18
CA LEU A 82 -7.33 -15.45 20.37
C LEU A 82 -8.81 -15.80 20.52
N ASP A 83 -9.16 -17.06 20.77
CA ASP A 83 -10.56 -17.42 21.02
C ASP A 83 -11.04 -16.77 22.34
N GLN A 84 -10.18 -16.67 23.35
CA GLN A 84 -10.51 -15.96 24.60
C GLN A 84 -10.64 -14.43 24.38
N VAL A 85 -9.85 -13.86 23.48
CA VAL A 85 -9.97 -12.43 23.11
C VAL A 85 -11.29 -12.17 22.40
N ILE A 86 -11.68 -13.04 21.48
CA ILE A 86 -12.97 -12.97 20.75
C ILE A 86 -14.13 -13.03 21.73
N GLU A 87 -14.08 -13.99 22.66
CA GLU A 87 -15.13 -14.20 23.67
C GLU A 87 -15.23 -13.00 24.63
N GLU A 88 -14.10 -12.55 25.20
CA GLU A 88 -14.10 -11.44 26.18
C GLU A 88 -14.58 -10.12 25.58
N LEU A 89 -14.14 -9.82 24.36
CA LEU A 89 -14.53 -8.58 23.68
C LEU A 89 -15.82 -8.72 22.87
N SER A 90 -16.45 -9.91 22.86
CA SER A 90 -17.66 -10.23 22.10
C SER A 90 -17.52 -9.79 20.62
N LEU A 91 -16.37 -10.12 19.99
CA LEU A 91 -16.09 -9.72 18.62
C LEU A 91 -16.90 -10.55 17.64
N ASP A 92 -17.56 -9.90 16.69
CA ASP A 92 -18.19 -10.57 15.53
C ASP A 92 -17.11 -10.87 14.45
N LYS A 93 -16.13 -11.70 14.83
CA LYS A 93 -14.99 -12.09 14.00
C LYS A 93 -14.59 -13.51 14.24
N THR A 94 -14.13 -14.15 13.17
CA THR A 94 -13.53 -15.46 13.24
C THR A 94 -12.06 -15.38 13.71
N TYR A 95 -11.53 -16.50 14.19
CA TYR A 95 -10.11 -16.63 14.52
C TYR A 95 -9.20 -16.20 13.36
N ASP A 96 -9.51 -16.66 12.12
CA ASP A 96 -8.68 -16.37 10.94
C ASP A 96 -8.69 -14.89 10.53
N GLU A 97 -9.76 -14.17 10.82
CA GLU A 97 -9.86 -12.73 10.64
C GLU A 97 -9.02 -11.98 11.69
N LEU A 98 -9.14 -12.40 12.96
CA LEU A 98 -8.38 -11.76 14.04
C LEU A 98 -6.86 -11.97 13.89
N VAL A 99 -6.41 -13.17 13.48
CA VAL A 99 -4.99 -13.44 13.21
C VAL A 99 -4.41 -12.47 12.16
N LYS A 100 -5.17 -12.17 11.09
CA LYS A 100 -4.75 -11.24 10.04
C LYS A 100 -4.66 -9.79 10.52
N GLN A 101 -5.43 -9.45 11.55
CA GLN A 101 -5.45 -8.12 12.15
C GLN A 101 -4.36 -7.93 13.20
N LEU A 102 -3.65 -9.00 13.60
CA LEU A 102 -2.59 -8.98 14.59
C LEU A 102 -1.20 -9.10 13.96
N SER A 103 -0.32 -8.21 14.37
CA SER A 103 1.11 -8.26 14.05
C SER A 103 1.91 -8.29 15.33
N VAL A 104 2.86 -9.21 15.41
CA VAL A 104 3.75 -9.36 16.57
C VAL A 104 5.18 -9.20 16.08
N THR A 105 5.93 -8.28 16.69
CA THR A 105 7.30 -7.96 16.29
C THR A 105 8.18 -7.72 17.51
N ALA A 106 9.46 -8.13 17.44
CA ALA A 106 10.46 -7.71 18.42
C ALA A 106 10.90 -6.26 18.18
N ILE A 107 11.26 -5.58 19.26
CA ILE A 107 11.86 -4.25 19.16
C ILE A 107 13.38 -4.38 19.22
N ASN A 108 14.06 -4.07 18.10
CA ASN A 108 15.52 -3.86 18.01
C ASN A 108 16.42 -4.86 18.79
N ASN A 109 16.23 -6.16 18.62
CA ASN A 109 16.99 -7.19 19.33
C ASN A 109 16.88 -7.10 20.88
N THR A 110 15.79 -6.55 21.39
CA THR A 110 15.49 -6.52 22.82
C THR A 110 14.50 -7.63 23.19
N GLU A 111 14.33 -7.86 24.47
CA GLU A 111 13.31 -8.77 25.04
C GLU A 111 11.90 -8.16 25.03
N ILE A 112 11.70 -7.10 24.27
CA ILE A 112 10.39 -6.43 24.17
C ILE A 112 9.67 -6.89 22.91
N ILE A 113 8.47 -7.39 23.11
CA ILE A 113 7.53 -7.78 22.05
C ILE A 113 6.48 -6.69 21.91
N LYS A 114 6.29 -6.25 20.70
CA LYS A 114 5.23 -5.33 20.31
C LYS A 114 4.10 -6.11 19.67
N ILE A 115 2.93 -6.10 20.30
CA ILE A 115 1.68 -6.67 19.79
C ILE A 115 0.86 -5.52 19.23
N THR A 116 0.65 -5.52 17.92
CA THR A 116 -0.12 -4.49 17.22
C THR A 116 -1.43 -5.09 16.74
N ALA A 117 -2.54 -4.46 17.04
CA ALA A 117 -3.86 -4.80 16.52
C ALA A 117 -4.35 -3.72 15.57
N SER A 118 -5.03 -4.15 14.50
CA SER A 118 -5.60 -3.28 13.46
C SER A 118 -7.10 -3.51 13.35
N ASP A 119 -7.90 -2.43 13.38
CA ASP A 119 -9.36 -2.52 13.26
C ASP A 119 -9.94 -1.28 12.58
N GLU A 120 -11.17 -1.38 12.06
CA GLU A 120 -11.93 -0.23 11.53
C GLU A 120 -12.35 0.74 12.67
N ASN A 121 -12.44 0.24 13.91
CA ASN A 121 -12.73 1.03 15.09
C ASN A 121 -11.48 1.17 15.98
N PRO A 122 -11.01 2.39 16.26
CA PRO A 122 -9.80 2.61 17.05
C PRO A 122 -9.91 2.11 18.50
N VAL A 123 -11.12 2.13 19.08
CA VAL A 123 -11.36 1.59 20.44
C VAL A 123 -11.23 0.09 20.45
N VAL A 124 -11.77 -0.59 19.43
CA VAL A 124 -11.66 -2.05 19.27
C VAL A 124 -10.21 -2.46 19.05
N ALA A 125 -9.46 -1.75 18.19
CA ALA A 125 -8.04 -2.00 17.98
C ALA A 125 -7.23 -1.91 19.29
N LYS A 126 -7.47 -0.87 20.10
CA LYS A 126 -6.86 -0.72 21.43
C LYS A 126 -7.18 -1.90 22.33
N ASN A 127 -8.47 -2.26 22.44
CA ASN A 127 -8.92 -3.32 23.33
C ASN A 127 -8.35 -4.68 22.91
N ILE A 128 -8.35 -4.99 21.61
CA ILE A 128 -7.74 -6.22 21.09
C ILE A 128 -6.27 -6.30 21.49
N ALA A 129 -5.48 -5.22 21.32
CA ALA A 129 -4.06 -5.24 21.65
C ALA A 129 -3.83 -5.51 23.16
N ASN A 130 -4.57 -4.83 24.05
CA ASN A 130 -4.41 -4.99 25.49
C ASN A 130 -4.89 -6.34 26.00
N VAL A 131 -6.06 -6.79 25.57
CA VAL A 131 -6.61 -8.08 26.00
C VAL A 131 -5.76 -9.24 25.45
N THR A 132 -5.29 -9.16 24.21
CA THR A 132 -4.34 -10.14 23.65
C THR A 132 -3.06 -10.23 24.50
N ALA A 133 -2.49 -9.10 24.90
CA ALA A 133 -1.30 -9.09 25.78
C ALA A 133 -1.59 -9.76 27.13
N SER A 134 -2.75 -9.49 27.73
CA SER A 134 -3.14 -10.07 29.01
C SER A 134 -3.25 -11.60 28.92
N TYR A 135 -3.94 -12.12 27.89
CA TYR A 135 -4.05 -13.56 27.69
C TYR A 135 -2.73 -14.21 27.30
N PHE A 136 -1.92 -13.55 26.51
CA PHE A 136 -0.56 -14.02 26.20
C PHE A 136 0.28 -14.19 27.46
N ILE A 137 0.33 -13.18 28.34
CA ILE A 137 1.06 -13.22 29.61
C ILE A 137 0.57 -14.39 30.46
N LYS A 138 -0.75 -14.52 30.60
CA LYS A 138 -1.37 -15.60 31.36
C LYS A 138 -1.00 -16.98 30.82
N GLU A 139 -0.99 -17.15 29.48
CA GLU A 139 -0.65 -18.40 28.85
C GLU A 139 0.83 -18.75 28.99
N VAL A 140 1.73 -17.78 28.78
CA VAL A 140 3.18 -17.97 28.96
C VAL A 140 3.51 -18.29 30.41
N SER A 141 2.92 -17.58 31.36
CA SER A 141 3.11 -17.87 32.80
C SER A 141 2.68 -19.28 33.16
N LYS A 142 1.57 -19.77 32.57
CA LYS A 142 1.07 -21.11 32.81
C LYS A 142 1.94 -22.21 32.17
N GLN A 143 2.37 -22.02 30.93
CA GLN A 143 3.12 -23.04 30.18
C GLN A 143 4.60 -23.13 30.60
N TYR A 144 5.24 -21.98 30.78
CA TYR A 144 6.67 -21.91 31.04
C TYR A 144 7.02 -21.68 32.52
N LYS A 145 5.99 -21.53 33.39
CA LYS A 145 6.15 -21.17 34.81
C LYS A 145 6.98 -19.90 35.03
N MET A 146 6.93 -18.99 34.05
CA MET A 146 7.64 -17.72 34.04
C MET A 146 6.74 -16.64 34.61
N ASN A 147 7.17 -16.00 35.69
CA ASN A 147 6.43 -14.90 36.34
C ASN A 147 6.98 -13.53 35.96
N ASN A 148 7.89 -13.47 34.99
CA ASN A 148 8.67 -12.30 34.62
C ASN A 148 8.23 -11.66 33.29
N VAL A 149 7.04 -11.97 32.82
CA VAL A 149 6.44 -11.36 31.63
C VAL A 149 5.44 -10.27 32.08
N ASN A 150 5.71 -9.03 31.70
CA ASN A 150 4.93 -7.88 32.15
C ASN A 150 4.57 -6.96 30.98
N VAL A 151 3.44 -6.26 31.11
CA VAL A 151 3.12 -5.16 30.19
C VAL A 151 4.04 -3.99 30.49
N LEU A 152 4.81 -3.54 29.49
CA LEU A 152 5.67 -2.37 29.57
C LEU A 152 4.87 -1.10 29.22
N ASP A 153 4.15 -1.15 28.11
CA ASP A 153 3.29 -0.04 27.66
C ASP A 153 1.93 -0.60 27.25
N GLU A 154 0.87 -0.03 27.80
CA GLU A 154 -0.49 -0.34 27.34
C GLU A 154 -0.81 0.33 26.00
N ALA A 155 -1.68 -0.29 25.24
CA ALA A 155 -2.18 0.27 23.99
C ALA A 155 -3.00 1.52 24.27
N ILE A 156 -2.69 2.59 23.54
CA ILE A 156 -3.41 3.87 23.58
C ILE A 156 -4.36 3.99 22.40
N LEU A 157 -5.38 4.82 22.55
CA LEU A 157 -6.29 5.15 21.48
C LEU A 157 -5.55 5.96 20.41
N ASN A 158 -5.54 5.46 19.17
CA ASN A 158 -4.98 6.16 18.02
C ASN A 158 -6.10 6.47 17.03
N GLU A 159 -6.49 7.73 16.97
CA GLU A 159 -7.59 8.20 16.12
C GLU A 159 -7.17 8.47 14.66
N LYS A 160 -5.87 8.33 14.35
CA LYS A 160 -5.37 8.53 12.99
C LYS A 160 -5.31 7.20 12.24
N PRO A 161 -6.03 7.05 11.12
CA PRO A 161 -5.94 5.84 10.32
C PRO A 161 -4.53 5.70 9.74
N TYR A 162 -3.97 4.47 9.81
CA TYR A 162 -2.61 4.23 9.32
C TYR A 162 -2.55 3.94 7.81
N ASN A 163 -3.65 3.46 7.24
CA ASN A 163 -3.73 3.10 5.82
C ASN A 163 -4.10 4.27 4.91
N ILE A 164 -4.61 5.38 5.45
CA ILE A 164 -4.98 6.57 4.68
C ILE A 164 -3.90 7.63 4.86
N ASN A 165 -2.97 7.66 3.92
CA ASN A 165 -1.97 8.72 3.81
C ASN A 165 -2.21 9.48 2.50
N ILE A 166 -3.01 10.55 2.57
CA ILE A 166 -3.45 11.34 1.41
C ILE A 166 -2.28 11.77 0.52
N PRO A 167 -1.17 12.37 1.03
CA PRO A 167 -0.05 12.77 0.18
C PRO A 167 0.62 11.59 -0.52
N LYS A 168 0.79 10.45 0.16
CA LYS A 168 1.38 9.26 -0.45
C LYS A 168 0.47 8.66 -1.54
N GLN A 169 -0.83 8.60 -1.28
CA GLN A 169 -1.81 8.10 -2.26
C GLN A 169 -1.88 9.00 -3.49
N LEU A 170 -1.85 10.32 -3.30
CA LEU A 170 -1.85 11.28 -4.40
C LEU A 170 -0.65 11.07 -5.33
N ILE A 171 0.55 10.87 -4.75
CA ILE A 171 1.76 10.58 -5.54
C ILE A 171 1.59 9.28 -6.34
N ILE A 172 1.04 8.24 -5.73
CA ILE A 172 0.81 6.96 -6.41
C ILE A 172 -0.19 7.14 -7.57
N TYR A 173 -1.31 7.85 -7.35
CA TYR A 173 -2.28 8.09 -8.42
C TYR A 173 -1.74 8.97 -9.54
N MET A 174 -0.88 9.96 -9.22
CA MET A 174 -0.17 10.75 -10.23
C MET A 174 0.77 9.88 -11.07
N MET A 175 1.51 8.96 -10.46
CA MET A 175 2.39 8.03 -11.21
C MET A 175 1.58 7.11 -12.11
N ILE A 176 0.51 6.52 -11.59
CA ILE A 176 -0.39 5.64 -12.38
C ILE A 176 -1.03 6.45 -13.52
N GLY A 177 -1.54 7.64 -13.23
CA GLY A 177 -2.13 8.54 -14.23
C GLY A 177 -1.15 8.89 -15.34
N PHE A 178 0.11 9.16 -15.01
CA PHE A 178 1.17 9.43 -15.98
C PHE A 178 1.43 8.23 -16.91
N ILE A 179 1.60 7.03 -16.33
CA ILE A 179 1.85 5.81 -17.08
C ILE A 179 0.67 5.47 -18.00
N VAL A 180 -0.56 5.55 -17.49
CA VAL A 180 -1.77 5.25 -18.26
C VAL A 180 -1.96 6.25 -19.39
N SER A 181 -1.79 7.56 -19.11
CA SER A 181 -1.94 8.61 -20.13
C SER A 181 -0.91 8.48 -21.24
N PHE A 182 0.34 8.17 -20.89
CA PHE A 182 1.42 7.93 -21.84
C PHE A 182 1.12 6.68 -22.69
N GLY A 183 0.69 5.59 -22.04
CA GLY A 183 0.35 4.35 -22.71
C GLY A 183 -0.80 4.50 -23.72
N ILE A 184 -1.87 5.21 -23.31
CA ILE A 184 -3.01 5.46 -24.22
C ILE A 184 -2.59 6.32 -25.42
N LEU A 185 -1.81 7.38 -25.19
CA LEU A 185 -1.30 8.20 -26.29
C LEU A 185 -0.37 7.43 -27.22
N PHE A 186 0.45 6.55 -26.68
CA PHE A 186 1.30 5.65 -27.48
C PHE A 186 0.47 4.70 -28.33
N VAL A 187 -0.59 4.12 -27.77
CA VAL A 187 -1.53 3.27 -28.53
C VAL A 187 -2.22 4.09 -29.63
N ILE A 188 -2.69 5.30 -29.35
CA ILE A 188 -3.29 6.19 -30.35
C ILE A 188 -2.26 6.50 -31.47
N TYR A 189 -1.01 6.77 -31.11
CA TYR A 189 0.06 7.01 -32.09
C TYR A 189 0.31 5.79 -32.97
N TYR A 190 0.34 4.60 -32.39
CA TYR A 190 0.59 3.34 -33.11
C TYR A 190 -0.53 3.00 -34.12
N PHE A 191 -1.79 3.30 -33.78
CA PHE A 191 -2.93 3.09 -34.67
C PHE A 191 -3.21 4.28 -35.60
N ASP A 192 -2.54 5.42 -35.42
CA ASP A 192 -2.69 6.60 -36.25
C ASP A 192 -1.96 6.40 -37.59
N ARG A 193 -2.73 5.99 -38.61
CA ARG A 193 -2.25 5.79 -39.97
C ARG A 193 -2.16 7.09 -40.80
N SER A 194 -2.30 8.26 -40.15
CA SER A 194 -2.26 9.55 -40.81
C SER A 194 -0.84 9.84 -41.34
N VAL A 195 -0.72 10.15 -42.60
CA VAL A 195 0.56 10.57 -43.20
C VAL A 195 0.83 12.01 -42.76
N LYS A 196 1.93 12.24 -42.06
CA LYS A 196 2.22 13.53 -41.39
C LYS A 196 3.37 14.31 -42.04
N SER A 197 4.15 13.68 -42.91
CA SER A 197 5.25 14.33 -43.61
C SER A 197 5.29 14.00 -45.08
N VAL A 198 5.89 14.92 -45.86
CA VAL A 198 6.10 14.78 -47.31
C VAL A 198 7.01 13.58 -47.57
N GLU A 199 8.02 13.39 -46.75
CA GLU A 199 9.00 12.31 -46.81
C GLU A 199 8.35 10.94 -46.65
N GLN A 200 7.34 10.79 -45.79
CA GLN A 200 6.59 9.53 -45.61
C GLN A 200 5.76 9.18 -46.86
N VAL A 201 5.21 10.21 -47.53
CA VAL A 201 4.48 10.00 -48.80
C VAL A 201 5.42 9.51 -49.89
N GLU A 202 6.58 10.15 -50.05
CA GLU A 202 7.57 9.75 -51.03
C GLU A 202 8.11 8.34 -50.80
N GLN A 203 8.36 7.97 -49.56
CA GLN A 203 8.79 6.59 -49.22
C GLN A 203 7.72 5.53 -49.47
N LYS A 204 6.43 5.84 -49.16
CA LYS A 204 5.32 4.90 -49.37
C LYS A 204 4.92 4.76 -50.83
N ILE A 205 4.89 5.88 -51.57
CA ILE A 205 4.41 5.90 -52.98
C ILE A 205 5.57 5.68 -53.94
N LYS A 206 6.84 5.89 -53.50
CA LYS A 206 8.04 5.82 -54.32
C LYS A 206 8.03 6.75 -55.57
N LEU A 207 7.30 7.86 -55.46
CA LEU A 207 7.22 8.91 -56.46
C LEU A 207 7.57 10.25 -55.84
N PRO A 208 8.34 11.13 -56.49
CA PRO A 208 8.66 12.46 -55.99
C PRO A 208 7.39 13.32 -55.91
N ILE A 209 7.24 14.07 -54.82
CA ILE A 209 6.13 14.99 -54.65
C ILE A 209 6.44 16.26 -55.41
N LEU A 210 5.63 16.57 -56.41
CA LEU A 210 5.82 17.76 -57.29
C LEU A 210 5.36 19.08 -56.65
N GLY A 211 4.61 19.03 -55.56
CA GLY A 211 4.15 20.21 -54.84
C GLY A 211 3.14 19.90 -53.75
N SER A 212 3.08 20.74 -52.73
CA SER A 212 2.07 20.69 -51.67
C SER A 212 1.11 21.87 -51.78
N VAL A 213 -0.21 21.58 -51.74
CA VAL A 213 -1.24 22.63 -51.69
C VAL A 213 -1.71 22.78 -50.26
N GLN A 214 -1.55 23.97 -49.76
CA GLN A 214 -2.05 24.26 -48.40
C GLN A 214 -3.59 24.41 -48.45
N GLU A 215 -4.29 23.63 -47.63
CA GLU A 215 -5.74 23.79 -47.46
C GLU A 215 -6.04 25.13 -46.79
N ILE A 216 -6.69 26.03 -47.51
CA ILE A 216 -7.17 27.29 -46.97
C ILE A 216 -8.37 26.98 -46.08
N GLY A 217 -8.15 26.94 -44.77
CA GLY A 217 -9.18 26.70 -43.78
C GLY A 217 -10.34 27.66 -43.98
N ARG A 218 -11.58 27.11 -44.19
CA ARG A 218 -12.82 27.89 -44.18
C ARG A 218 -12.89 28.71 -42.90
N GLY A 219 -12.72 30.03 -43.04
CA GLY A 219 -12.80 30.97 -41.91
C GLY A 219 -14.07 30.70 -41.10
N LYS A 220 -13.88 30.55 -39.81
CA LYS A 220 -15.04 30.57 -38.85
C LYS A 220 -15.78 31.87 -39.07
N LYS A 221 -16.99 31.79 -39.66
CA LYS A 221 -17.95 32.89 -39.59
C LYS A 221 -18.24 33.19 -38.12
N LYS A 222 -18.01 34.45 -37.74
CA LYS A 222 -18.35 35.01 -36.43
C LYS A 222 -19.86 34.87 -36.17
#